data_121135c556bfb462914eab103ce1762c
#
_entry.id   121135c556bfb462914eab103ce1762c
#
_cell.length_a   1.000
_cell.length_b   1.000
_cell.length_c   1.000
_cell.angle_alpha   90.00
_cell.angle_beta   90.00
_cell.angle_gamma   90.00
#
_symmetry.space_group_name_H-M   'P 1'
#
loop_
_entity.id
_entity.type
_entity.pdbx_description
1 polymer ?
#
loop_
_entity_poly.entity_id
_entity_poly.type
_entity_poly.pdbx_seq_one_letter_code
_entity_poly.pdbx_strand_id
1 'polypeptide(L)'
;MASDLPSEILQALSKNDNILSSEAFPSQKSTDIKGALDRLGSRSMITYETIDREEVILEAEAEEIANNGSHEARVFEALQKAMDGLTVSELEAAVGDKNVVKVGQGKAFKSKWIAKGKDGKLVASTDSIQDTTREQLQIIQKTRAHPDPKVITELKKRKLVKMQKVTSFKISKGPKFALEMIKEETDLTADMLASGAWKTAAFKPYNFKSLGADQNSGALHPLNKVRHEFRQIFFEMGFEEMPTNNFVETGFWNFDALFVPQQHPARDLQDTFYISDPKTADKPRAVDGEDKADYEALWKNVQEVHQEGKYGSIGYRYPWAADESLRLVLRTHTTATSTAMLHKLAQQKGPDGRPPPARYFSIDRVFRNETVDATHLAEFHQVEGVIADYGLSLGGLMEFMEVFFNKMGLEDLRFKPAYNPYTEPSMEIFSYHKGLGKLVEIGNSGMFRPEMLEAMGLPKDMKVFGWGLSLERPTMIKYKVRFLPHSWIIKPI
;
A
#
# COMPACT_ATOMS: atom_id res chain seq x y z
N MET A 1 11.20 32.03 31.04
CA MET A 1 10.61 30.72 31.40
C MET A 1 9.26 30.67 30.75
N ALA A 2 9.05 29.72 29.85
CA ALA A 2 7.71 29.56 29.25
C ALA A 2 6.75 29.17 30.38
N SER A 3 5.69 29.94 30.56
CA SER A 3 4.66 29.66 31.56
C SER A 3 4.04 28.30 31.23
N ASP A 4 3.96 27.42 32.21
CA ASP A 4 3.34 26.11 32.04
C ASP A 4 1.82 26.29 32.08
N LEU A 5 1.20 26.45 30.91
CA LEU A 5 -0.23 26.67 30.75
C LEU A 5 -1.13 25.74 31.59
N PRO A 6 -0.83 24.45 31.76
CA PRO A 6 -1.53 23.59 32.71
C PRO A 6 -1.53 24.12 34.13
N SER A 7 -0.41 24.61 34.63
CA SER A 7 -0.30 25.18 35.98
C SER A 7 -1.10 26.48 36.12
N GLU A 8 -1.12 27.33 35.10
CA GLU A 8 -1.95 28.55 35.10
C GLU A 8 -3.45 28.21 35.13
N ILE A 9 -3.88 27.18 34.41
CA ILE A 9 -5.27 26.71 34.43
C ILE A 9 -5.65 26.19 35.81
N LEU A 10 -4.79 25.42 36.48
CA LEU A 10 -5.05 24.95 37.85
C LEU A 10 -5.11 26.09 38.86
N GLN A 11 -4.24 27.09 38.74
CA GLN A 11 -4.27 28.28 39.58
C GLN A 11 -5.53 29.12 39.33
N ALA A 12 -5.99 29.25 38.08
CA ALA A 12 -7.24 29.97 37.80
C ALA A 12 -8.45 29.25 38.40
N LEU A 13 -8.49 27.90 38.29
CA LEU A 13 -9.54 27.08 38.89
C LEU A 13 -9.48 27.03 40.42
N SER A 14 -8.33 27.29 41.03
CA SER A 14 -8.28 27.37 42.50
C SER A 14 -9.08 28.55 43.06
N LYS A 15 -9.18 29.62 42.28
CA LYS A 15 -9.89 30.85 42.62
C LYS A 15 -11.37 30.84 42.26
N ASN A 16 -11.73 30.06 41.23
CA ASN A 16 -13.10 29.95 40.70
C ASN A 16 -13.42 28.50 40.38
N ASP A 17 -14.62 28.04 40.71
CA ASP A 17 -14.99 26.61 40.43
C ASP A 17 -15.17 26.30 38.95
N ASN A 18 -15.48 27.31 38.16
CA ASN A 18 -15.60 27.21 36.71
C ASN A 18 -14.97 28.42 36.03
N ILE A 19 -14.27 28.24 34.96
CA ILE A 19 -13.68 29.32 34.14
C ILE A 19 -14.00 29.12 32.65
N LEU A 20 -14.12 30.22 31.93
CA LEU A 20 -14.25 30.20 30.48
C LEU A 20 -12.89 30.52 29.84
N SER A 21 -12.39 29.67 28.98
CA SER A 21 -11.04 29.82 28.41
C SER A 21 -10.85 31.11 27.63
N SER A 22 -11.91 31.62 26.95
CA SER A 22 -11.87 32.89 26.20
C SER A 22 -11.70 34.11 27.10
N GLU A 23 -12.13 34.03 28.36
CA GLU A 23 -12.05 35.12 29.33
C GLU A 23 -10.77 35.03 30.19
N ALA A 24 -10.43 33.81 30.61
CA ALA A 24 -9.27 33.57 31.46
C ALA A 24 -7.93 33.62 30.69
N PHE A 25 -7.93 33.26 29.40
CA PHE A 25 -6.72 33.15 28.59
C PHE A 25 -6.92 33.76 27.18
N PRO A 26 -7.27 35.06 27.06
CA PRO A 26 -7.65 35.64 25.76
C PRO A 26 -6.50 35.72 24.74
N SER A 27 -5.24 35.67 25.19
CA SER A 27 -4.05 35.69 24.31
C SER A 27 -3.56 34.33 23.85
N GLN A 28 -4.11 33.23 24.39
CA GLN A 28 -3.67 31.87 24.07
C GLN A 28 -4.49 31.28 22.92
N LYS A 29 -3.85 30.48 22.09
CA LYS A 29 -4.55 29.78 21.00
C LYS A 29 -5.42 28.65 21.56
N SER A 30 -6.61 28.47 21.02
CA SER A 30 -7.53 27.39 21.44
C SER A 30 -6.91 25.97 21.31
N THR A 31 -6.00 25.77 20.35
CA THR A 31 -5.25 24.52 20.20
C THR A 31 -4.33 24.22 21.38
N ASP A 32 -3.63 25.24 21.89
CA ASP A 32 -2.68 25.11 22.99
C ASP A 32 -3.43 24.90 24.32
N ILE A 33 -4.54 25.64 24.48
CA ILE A 33 -5.46 25.44 25.60
C ILE A 33 -6.00 24.01 25.59
N LYS A 34 -6.46 23.51 24.44
CA LYS A 34 -6.97 22.14 24.33
C LYS A 34 -5.92 21.10 24.71
N GLY A 35 -4.68 21.25 24.24
CA GLY A 35 -3.58 20.36 24.62
C GLY A 35 -3.33 20.33 26.12
N ALA A 36 -3.40 21.48 26.79
CA ALA A 36 -3.28 21.59 28.26
C ALA A 36 -4.48 20.92 28.96
N LEU A 37 -5.71 21.13 28.47
CA LEU A 37 -6.93 20.53 29.01
C LEU A 37 -6.93 19.00 28.87
N ASP A 38 -6.52 18.47 27.70
CA ASP A 38 -6.42 17.03 27.49
C ASP A 38 -5.41 16.39 28.44
N ARG A 39 -4.28 17.07 28.70
CA ARG A 39 -3.26 16.65 29.69
C ARG A 39 -3.77 16.61 31.10
N LEU A 40 -4.55 17.61 31.52
CA LEU A 40 -5.13 17.67 32.85
C LEU A 40 -6.37 16.75 32.98
N GLY A 41 -7.19 16.66 31.95
CA GLY A 41 -8.38 15.83 31.90
C GLY A 41 -8.05 14.34 31.95
N SER A 42 -6.98 13.91 31.27
CA SER A 42 -6.51 12.51 31.34
C SER A 42 -6.15 12.03 32.73
N ARG A 43 -5.87 12.98 33.65
CA ARG A 43 -5.57 12.74 35.06
C ARG A 43 -6.78 12.96 35.98
N SER A 44 -7.95 13.23 35.39
CA SER A 44 -9.17 13.55 36.13
C SER A 44 -9.04 14.76 37.08
N MET A 45 -8.08 15.65 36.81
CA MET A 45 -7.89 16.88 37.60
C MET A 45 -8.90 17.95 37.22
N ILE A 46 -9.33 17.97 35.97
CA ILE A 46 -10.35 18.88 35.45
C ILE A 46 -11.36 18.12 34.60
N THR A 47 -12.51 18.75 34.38
CA THR A 47 -13.46 18.41 33.31
C THR A 47 -13.65 19.65 32.46
N TYR A 48 -13.94 19.48 31.15
CA TYR A 48 -14.21 20.61 30.28
C TYR A 48 -15.25 20.28 29.23
N GLU A 49 -15.99 21.30 28.82
CA GLU A 49 -16.95 21.27 27.76
C GLU A 49 -16.51 22.20 26.63
N THR A 50 -16.60 21.76 25.39
CA THR A 50 -16.28 22.57 24.24
C THR A 50 -17.46 23.45 23.87
N ILE A 51 -17.22 24.75 23.73
CA ILE A 51 -18.21 25.74 23.30
C ILE A 51 -17.76 26.30 21.96
N ASP A 52 -18.47 25.97 20.91
CA ASP A 52 -18.24 26.51 19.59
C ASP A 52 -19.14 27.73 19.36
N ARG A 53 -18.54 28.84 18.97
CA ARG A 53 -19.25 30.07 18.58
C ARG A 53 -18.84 30.44 17.16
N GLU A 54 -19.79 30.96 16.40
CA GLU A 54 -19.50 31.58 15.12
C GLU A 54 -19.36 33.09 15.32
N GLU A 55 -18.22 33.64 14.94
CA GLU A 55 -17.95 35.07 14.98
C GLU A 55 -17.85 35.61 13.57
N VAL A 56 -18.32 36.85 13.41
CA VAL A 56 -18.22 37.59 12.17
C VAL A 56 -16.94 38.42 12.21
N ILE A 57 -16.04 38.17 11.27
CA ILE A 57 -14.77 38.91 11.15
C ILE A 57 -14.83 39.81 9.93
N LEU A 58 -14.34 41.06 10.12
CA LEU A 58 -14.17 42.00 9.00
C LEU A 58 -13.03 41.59 8.09
N GLU A 59 -13.20 41.75 6.80
CA GLU A 59 -12.12 41.72 5.81
C GLU A 59 -11.44 43.10 5.73
N ALA A 60 -10.24 43.17 5.16
CA ALA A 60 -9.42 44.38 5.14
C ALA A 60 -10.17 45.61 4.57
N GLU A 61 -10.95 45.44 3.49
CA GLU A 61 -11.80 46.48 2.90
C GLU A 61 -12.87 46.97 3.90
N ALA A 62 -13.45 46.03 4.66
CA ALA A 62 -14.49 46.39 5.64
C ALA A 62 -13.91 47.12 6.86
N GLU A 63 -12.69 46.81 7.27
CA GLU A 63 -11.98 47.57 8.32
C GLU A 63 -11.71 49.02 7.85
N GLU A 64 -11.31 49.19 6.59
CA GLU A 64 -11.13 50.50 6.01
C GLU A 64 -12.45 51.31 5.97
N ILE A 65 -13.56 50.68 5.54
CA ILE A 65 -14.89 51.28 5.52
C ILE A 65 -15.36 51.64 6.93
N ALA A 66 -15.17 50.78 7.91
CA ALA A 66 -15.55 51.06 9.30
C ALA A 66 -14.83 52.29 9.87
N ASN A 67 -13.55 52.47 9.50
CA ASN A 67 -12.74 53.57 10.00
C ASN A 67 -12.96 54.86 9.19
N ASN A 68 -12.96 54.78 7.87
CA ASN A 68 -12.88 55.93 6.96
C ASN A 68 -14.21 56.30 6.22
N GLY A 69 -15.28 55.52 6.46
CA GLY A 69 -16.54 55.69 5.75
C GLY A 69 -16.68 54.78 4.52
N SER A 70 -17.92 54.50 4.14
CA SER A 70 -18.20 53.70 2.95
C SER A 70 -17.75 54.39 1.65
N HIS A 71 -17.46 53.62 0.63
CA HIS A 71 -17.02 54.17 -0.67
C HIS A 71 -18.03 55.19 -1.22
N GLU A 72 -19.33 54.92 -1.08
CA GLU A 72 -20.42 55.82 -1.46
C GLU A 72 -20.45 57.11 -0.61
N ALA A 73 -20.17 57.02 0.69
CA ALA A 73 -20.12 58.17 1.57
C ALA A 73 -18.89 59.05 1.27
N ARG A 74 -17.72 58.46 1.06
CA ARG A 74 -16.50 59.21 0.68
C ARG A 74 -16.67 59.97 -0.64
N VAL A 75 -17.35 59.35 -1.62
CA VAL A 75 -17.70 60.01 -2.88
C VAL A 75 -18.65 61.18 -2.66
N PHE A 76 -19.68 61.01 -1.83
CA PHE A 76 -20.63 62.04 -1.48
C PHE A 76 -19.94 63.19 -0.73
N GLU A 77 -19.14 62.93 0.26
CA GLU A 77 -18.41 63.96 1.04
C GLU A 77 -17.46 64.80 0.16
N ALA A 78 -16.80 64.16 -0.82
CA ALA A 78 -15.93 64.82 -1.76
C ALA A 78 -16.75 65.79 -2.67
N LEU A 79 -17.95 65.40 -3.12
CA LEU A 79 -18.86 66.23 -3.92
C LEU A 79 -19.54 67.35 -3.13
N GLN A 80 -19.83 67.05 -1.83
CA GLN A 80 -20.41 68.04 -0.92
C GLN A 80 -19.45 69.24 -0.67
N LYS A 81 -18.15 68.99 -0.64
CA LYS A 81 -17.10 69.99 -0.47
C LYS A 81 -16.92 70.87 -1.75
N ALA A 82 -17.35 70.38 -2.89
CA ALA A 82 -17.22 71.10 -4.21
C ALA A 82 -18.55 71.62 -4.69
N MET A 83 -18.84 72.86 -4.40
CA MET A 83 -20.12 73.52 -4.70
C MET A 83 -20.54 73.54 -6.19
N ASP A 84 -19.55 73.49 -7.12
CA ASP A 84 -19.80 73.50 -8.58
C ASP A 84 -19.80 72.08 -9.21
N GLY A 85 -19.78 71.03 -8.40
CA GLY A 85 -19.66 69.62 -8.86
C GLY A 85 -18.29 69.33 -9.44
N LEU A 86 -17.98 68.03 -9.53
CA LEU A 86 -16.67 67.48 -10.00
C LEU A 86 -16.86 66.57 -11.21
N THR A 87 -15.93 66.64 -12.15
CA THR A 87 -15.75 65.56 -13.14
C THR A 87 -15.25 64.28 -12.48
N VAL A 88 -15.38 63.15 -13.15
CA VAL A 88 -14.89 61.84 -12.58
C VAL A 88 -13.40 61.86 -12.26
N SER A 89 -12.59 62.54 -13.11
CA SER A 89 -11.14 62.65 -12.88
C SER A 89 -10.80 63.55 -11.67
N GLU A 90 -11.53 64.68 -11.51
CA GLU A 90 -11.38 65.56 -10.34
C GLU A 90 -11.84 64.87 -9.04
N LEU A 91 -12.88 64.03 -9.12
CA LEU A 91 -13.40 63.25 -8.03
C LEU A 91 -12.40 62.15 -7.63
N GLU A 92 -11.75 61.47 -8.60
CA GLU A 92 -10.67 60.53 -8.35
C GLU A 92 -9.50 61.19 -7.63
N ALA A 93 -9.13 62.39 -8.01
CA ALA A 93 -8.08 63.17 -7.34
C ALA A 93 -8.47 63.60 -5.92
N ALA A 94 -9.74 63.98 -5.71
CA ALA A 94 -10.24 64.43 -4.41
C ALA A 94 -10.41 63.29 -3.40
N VAL A 95 -10.82 62.10 -3.83
CA VAL A 95 -10.97 60.87 -2.99
C VAL A 95 -9.64 60.16 -2.82
N GLY A 96 -8.71 60.25 -3.77
CA GLY A 96 -7.37 59.68 -3.71
C GLY A 96 -7.30 58.21 -4.11
N ASP A 97 -8.42 57.55 -4.42
CA ASP A 97 -8.48 56.13 -4.82
C ASP A 97 -9.53 55.93 -5.94
N LYS A 98 -9.05 55.48 -7.10
CA LYS A 98 -9.89 55.22 -8.29
C LYS A 98 -10.91 54.11 -8.08
N ASN A 99 -10.55 53.05 -7.30
CA ASN A 99 -11.44 51.93 -7.04
C ASN A 99 -12.59 52.37 -6.13
N VAL A 100 -12.30 53.16 -5.10
CA VAL A 100 -13.29 53.71 -4.19
C VAL A 100 -14.29 54.59 -4.97
N VAL A 101 -13.81 55.41 -5.88
CA VAL A 101 -14.68 56.27 -6.73
C VAL A 101 -15.54 55.43 -7.67
N LYS A 102 -14.95 54.44 -8.36
CA LYS A 102 -15.66 53.55 -9.29
C LYS A 102 -16.81 52.78 -8.61
N VAL A 103 -16.54 52.20 -7.45
CA VAL A 103 -17.54 51.45 -6.68
C VAL A 103 -18.52 52.35 -5.96
N GLY A 104 -18.01 53.39 -5.33
CA GLY A 104 -18.81 54.35 -4.55
C GLY A 104 -19.77 55.17 -5.41
N GLN A 105 -19.35 55.65 -6.59
CA GLN A 105 -20.20 56.39 -7.52
C GLN A 105 -21.46 55.59 -7.92
N GLY A 106 -21.31 54.29 -8.28
CA GLY A 106 -22.44 53.47 -8.68
C GLY A 106 -23.48 53.28 -7.56
N LYS A 107 -23.03 53.16 -6.35
CA LYS A 107 -23.90 53.01 -5.16
C LYS A 107 -24.50 54.33 -4.72
N ALA A 108 -23.73 55.42 -4.75
CA ALA A 108 -24.21 56.74 -4.42
C ALA A 108 -25.33 57.21 -5.39
N PHE A 109 -25.23 56.87 -6.69
CA PHE A 109 -26.32 57.08 -7.66
C PHE A 109 -27.55 56.25 -7.31
N LYS A 110 -27.39 54.95 -6.99
CA LYS A 110 -28.49 54.07 -6.62
C LYS A 110 -29.22 54.54 -5.36
N SER A 111 -28.50 55.14 -4.43
CA SER A 111 -29.03 55.70 -3.19
C SER A 111 -29.57 57.14 -3.38
N LYS A 112 -29.48 57.71 -4.61
CA LYS A 112 -29.90 59.11 -4.95
C LYS A 112 -29.15 60.16 -4.12
N TRP A 113 -27.93 59.86 -3.69
CA TRP A 113 -27.08 60.83 -2.97
C TRP A 113 -26.37 61.79 -3.90
N ILE A 114 -26.15 61.33 -5.15
CA ILE A 114 -25.51 62.17 -6.19
C ILE A 114 -26.32 62.13 -7.48
N ALA A 115 -26.17 63.15 -8.28
CA ALA A 115 -26.81 63.29 -9.60
C ALA A 115 -25.81 63.83 -10.64
N LYS A 116 -26.15 63.73 -11.94
CA LYS A 116 -25.44 64.43 -13.04
C LYS A 116 -25.97 65.79 -13.19
N GLY A 117 -25.12 66.79 -13.04
CA GLY A 117 -25.43 68.23 -13.37
C GLY A 117 -25.50 68.49 -14.88
N LYS A 118 -25.91 69.74 -15.27
CA LYS A 118 -26.13 70.13 -16.67
C LYS A 118 -24.85 70.06 -17.53
N ASP A 119 -23.67 70.14 -16.93
CA ASP A 119 -22.37 70.19 -17.64
C ASP A 119 -21.62 68.80 -17.56
N GLY A 120 -22.33 67.72 -17.26
CA GLY A 120 -21.73 66.37 -17.15
C GLY A 120 -20.94 66.13 -15.87
N LYS A 121 -20.84 67.12 -14.99
CA LYS A 121 -20.25 67.04 -13.66
C LYS A 121 -21.18 66.30 -12.69
N LEU A 122 -20.60 65.64 -11.66
CA LEU A 122 -21.33 64.99 -10.58
C LEU A 122 -21.57 66.02 -9.46
N VAL A 123 -22.79 66.08 -8.94
CA VAL A 123 -23.19 66.97 -7.83
C VAL A 123 -23.87 66.16 -6.71
N ALA A 124 -23.75 66.64 -5.49
CA ALA A 124 -24.50 66.07 -4.37
C ALA A 124 -26.00 66.43 -4.53
N SER A 125 -26.90 65.47 -4.30
CA SER A 125 -28.36 65.64 -4.46
C SER A 125 -29.08 65.83 -3.12
N THR A 126 -28.38 65.66 -1.98
CA THR A 126 -28.93 65.76 -0.64
C THR A 126 -27.96 66.55 0.24
N ASP A 127 -28.47 67.14 1.31
CA ASP A 127 -27.65 67.91 2.27
C ASP A 127 -26.92 67.02 3.29
N SER A 128 -27.43 65.85 3.57
CA SER A 128 -26.84 64.89 4.51
C SER A 128 -27.18 63.43 4.13
N ILE A 129 -26.32 62.54 4.54
CA ILE A 129 -26.46 61.09 4.33
C ILE A 129 -26.28 60.36 5.64
N GLN A 130 -26.85 59.15 5.71
CA GLN A 130 -26.56 58.20 6.76
C GLN A 130 -25.78 57.03 6.18
N ASP A 131 -24.52 56.85 6.65
CA ASP A 131 -23.66 55.76 6.21
C ASP A 131 -23.97 54.47 6.98
N THR A 132 -25.10 53.86 6.63
CA THR A 132 -25.55 52.62 7.25
C THR A 132 -24.55 51.46 7.15
N THR A 133 -23.78 51.39 6.05
CA THR A 133 -22.75 50.37 5.86
C THR A 133 -21.63 50.54 6.91
N ARG A 134 -21.16 51.74 7.14
CA ARG A 134 -20.17 52.04 8.16
C ARG A 134 -20.67 51.68 9.58
N GLU A 135 -21.90 52.10 9.90
CA GLU A 135 -22.49 51.81 11.22
C GLU A 135 -22.61 50.32 11.47
N GLN A 136 -23.08 49.56 10.49
CA GLN A 136 -23.19 48.08 10.60
C GLN A 136 -21.83 47.41 10.79
N LEU A 137 -20.81 47.84 10.05
CA LEU A 137 -19.44 47.30 10.20
C LEU A 137 -18.81 47.68 11.53
N GLN A 138 -19.06 48.86 12.06
CA GLN A 138 -18.60 49.28 13.40
C GLN A 138 -19.26 48.47 14.51
N ILE A 139 -20.53 48.09 14.38
CA ILE A 139 -21.19 47.18 15.31
C ILE A 139 -20.49 45.82 15.28
N ILE A 140 -20.24 45.26 14.09
CA ILE A 140 -19.56 43.98 13.93
C ILE A 140 -18.11 44.05 14.45
N GLN A 141 -17.41 45.17 14.24
CA GLN A 141 -16.04 45.35 14.75
C GLN A 141 -15.99 45.27 16.28
N LYS A 142 -16.99 45.85 16.95
CA LYS A 142 -17.05 45.84 18.43
C LYS A 142 -17.57 44.57 19.03
N THR A 143 -18.60 43.95 18.42
CA THR A 143 -19.34 42.84 19.03
C THR A 143 -19.06 41.50 18.40
N ARG A 144 -18.31 41.43 17.28
CA ARG A 144 -18.11 40.23 16.44
C ARG A 144 -19.40 39.55 15.99
N ALA A 145 -20.52 40.26 16.06
CA ALA A 145 -21.85 39.83 15.65
C ALA A 145 -22.70 41.01 15.17
N HIS A 146 -23.82 40.71 14.56
CA HIS A 146 -24.84 41.72 14.25
C HIS A 146 -26.23 41.18 14.58
N PRO A 147 -27.13 41.97 15.20
CA PRO A 147 -28.44 41.49 15.63
C PRO A 147 -29.35 41.04 14.48
N ASP A 148 -29.16 41.58 13.29
CA ASP A 148 -29.94 41.20 12.10
C ASP A 148 -29.10 40.27 11.20
N PRO A 149 -29.50 38.99 11.02
CA PRO A 149 -28.83 38.04 10.15
C PRO A 149 -28.84 38.42 8.66
N LYS A 150 -29.83 39.24 8.23
CA LYS A 150 -29.90 39.67 6.83
C LYS A 150 -28.74 40.62 6.50
N VAL A 151 -28.33 41.45 7.41
CA VAL A 151 -27.17 42.35 7.27
C VAL A 151 -25.90 41.54 7.09
N ILE A 152 -25.68 40.50 7.91
CA ILE A 152 -24.51 39.62 7.76
C ILE A 152 -24.49 38.95 6.38
N THR A 153 -25.68 38.47 5.91
CA THR A 153 -25.79 37.82 4.61
C THR A 153 -25.46 38.79 3.47
N GLU A 154 -25.90 40.02 3.57
CA GLU A 154 -25.63 41.07 2.59
C GLU A 154 -24.14 41.46 2.57
N LEU A 155 -23.55 41.71 3.75
CA LEU A 155 -22.13 42.03 3.87
C LEU A 155 -21.23 40.87 3.41
N LYS A 156 -21.65 39.61 3.62
CA LYS A 156 -20.97 38.43 3.11
C LYS A 156 -21.01 38.32 1.59
N LYS A 157 -22.17 38.65 0.96
CA LYS A 157 -22.27 38.73 -0.52
C LYS A 157 -21.35 39.79 -1.10
N ARG A 158 -21.13 40.85 -0.35
CA ARG A 158 -20.20 41.97 -0.72
C ARG A 158 -18.74 41.61 -0.37
N LYS A 159 -18.43 40.45 0.19
CA LYS A 159 -17.10 39.99 0.67
C LYS A 159 -16.48 40.93 1.72
N LEU A 160 -17.29 41.63 2.49
CA LEU A 160 -16.83 42.55 3.54
C LEU A 160 -16.63 41.80 4.88
N VAL A 161 -17.32 40.68 5.06
CA VAL A 161 -17.23 39.89 6.29
C VAL A 161 -17.12 38.40 5.99
N LYS A 162 -16.45 37.66 6.87
CA LYS A 162 -16.41 36.20 6.88
C LYS A 162 -16.87 35.65 8.22
N MET A 163 -17.42 34.45 8.21
CA MET A 163 -17.74 33.70 9.42
C MET A 163 -16.51 32.88 9.82
N GLN A 164 -16.12 32.95 11.08
CA GLN A 164 -15.08 32.15 11.66
C GLN A 164 -15.61 31.40 12.86
N LYS A 165 -15.38 30.10 12.90
CA LYS A 165 -15.70 29.27 14.06
C LYS A 165 -14.61 29.45 15.10
N VAL A 166 -14.98 29.91 16.27
CA VAL A 166 -14.07 30.07 17.42
C VAL A 166 -14.49 29.07 18.50
N THR A 167 -13.54 28.22 18.84
CA THR A 167 -13.73 27.19 19.88
C THR A 167 -13.18 27.71 21.20
N SER A 168 -13.98 27.72 22.23
CA SER A 168 -13.62 27.99 23.62
C SER A 168 -14.02 26.83 24.51
N PHE A 169 -13.54 26.83 25.75
CA PHE A 169 -13.75 25.71 26.67
C PHE A 169 -14.27 26.24 27.99
N LYS A 170 -15.32 25.63 28.51
CA LYS A 170 -15.78 25.80 29.88
C LYS A 170 -15.07 24.73 30.72
N ILE A 171 -14.26 25.17 31.67
CA ILE A 171 -13.35 24.30 32.43
C ILE A 171 -13.83 24.28 33.88
N SER A 172 -13.92 23.10 34.47
CA SER A 172 -14.40 22.84 35.83
C SER A 172 -13.43 21.94 36.57
N LYS A 173 -13.42 22.01 37.89
CA LYS A 173 -12.62 21.11 38.76
C LYS A 173 -13.06 19.65 38.54
N GLY A 174 -12.11 18.76 38.42
CA GLY A 174 -12.33 17.31 38.35
C GLY A 174 -12.23 16.64 39.74
N PRO A 175 -12.58 15.35 39.84
CA PRO A 175 -12.57 14.63 41.12
C PRO A 175 -11.19 14.49 41.77
N LYS A 176 -10.12 14.62 40.98
CA LYS A 176 -8.73 14.58 41.45
C LYS A 176 -8.04 15.95 41.32
N PHE A 177 -8.79 17.04 41.50
CA PHE A 177 -8.23 18.38 41.41
C PHE A 177 -7.16 18.60 42.45
N ALA A 178 -5.99 19.08 42.03
CA ALA A 178 -4.86 19.49 42.85
C ALA A 178 -4.13 20.62 42.12
N LEU A 179 -3.39 21.46 42.90
CA LEU A 179 -2.63 22.60 42.37
C LEU A 179 -1.37 22.17 41.62
N GLU A 180 -0.84 21.00 41.96
CA GLU A 180 0.36 20.43 41.34
C GLU A 180 0.03 19.11 40.68
N MET A 181 0.64 18.91 39.53
CA MET A 181 0.54 17.62 38.81
C MET A 181 1.52 16.63 39.44
N ILE A 182 0.99 15.55 40.03
CA ILE A 182 1.83 14.42 40.44
C ILE A 182 2.40 13.78 39.14
N LYS A 183 3.73 13.64 39.13
CA LYS A 183 4.40 12.92 38.05
C LYS A 183 4.08 11.43 38.19
N GLU A 184 3.24 10.92 37.28
CA GLU A 184 2.97 9.50 37.22
C GLU A 184 4.02 8.82 36.33
N GLU A 185 4.58 7.73 36.81
CA GLU A 185 5.49 6.89 36.00
C GLU A 185 4.70 6.01 35.02
N THR A 186 5.27 5.81 33.84
CA THR A 186 4.62 5.04 32.79
C THR A 186 5.11 3.60 32.72
N ASP A 187 6.28 3.32 33.33
CA ASP A 187 6.92 2.02 33.26
C ASP A 187 7.78 1.77 34.51
N LEU A 188 8.09 0.50 34.76
CA LEU A 188 9.02 0.07 35.80
C LEU A 188 10.46 0.11 35.25
N THR A 189 11.33 0.91 35.88
CA THR A 189 12.75 0.92 35.51
C THR A 189 13.57 -0.02 36.42
N ALA A 190 14.74 -0.46 35.93
CA ALA A 190 15.66 -1.27 36.71
C ALA A 190 16.09 -0.56 38.03
N ASP A 191 16.29 0.76 37.97
CA ASP A 191 16.65 1.58 39.15
C ASP A 191 15.52 1.64 40.18
N MET A 192 14.26 1.73 39.71
CA MET A 192 13.10 1.69 40.60
C MET A 192 12.95 0.34 41.30
N LEU A 193 13.26 -0.75 40.60
CA LEU A 193 13.25 -2.10 41.17
C LEU A 193 14.38 -2.25 42.21
N ALA A 194 15.58 -1.84 41.87
CA ALA A 194 16.75 -1.95 42.75
C ALA A 194 16.62 -1.11 44.02
N SER A 195 16.10 0.14 43.91
CA SER A 195 15.91 1.05 45.03
C SER A 195 14.65 0.81 45.86
N GLY A 196 13.71 0.02 45.34
CA GLY A 196 12.37 -0.17 45.92
C GLY A 196 11.45 1.04 45.79
N ALA A 197 11.82 2.06 44.99
CA ALA A 197 11.04 3.30 44.81
C ALA A 197 9.67 3.03 44.12
N TRP A 198 9.53 1.93 43.40
CA TRP A 198 8.26 1.49 42.78
C TRP A 198 7.11 1.32 43.80
N LYS A 199 7.41 1.04 45.06
CA LYS A 199 6.41 0.85 46.13
C LYS A 199 5.64 2.12 46.48
N THR A 200 6.25 3.28 46.27
CA THR A 200 5.68 4.61 46.59
C THR A 200 5.40 5.44 45.35
N ALA A 201 5.86 5.01 44.17
CA ALA A 201 5.63 5.71 42.90
C ALA A 201 4.16 5.64 42.49
N ALA A 202 3.64 6.75 41.97
CA ALA A 202 2.33 6.79 41.35
C ALA A 202 2.47 6.33 39.87
N PHE A 203 1.77 5.28 39.48
CA PHE A 203 1.75 4.79 38.11
C PHE A 203 0.50 5.23 37.36
N LYS A 204 0.66 5.56 36.10
CA LYS A 204 -0.45 5.84 35.21
C LYS A 204 -1.28 4.56 35.02
N PRO A 205 -2.64 4.61 35.19
CA PRO A 205 -3.48 3.46 34.92
C PRO A 205 -3.33 2.97 33.49
N TYR A 206 -3.11 1.66 33.31
CA TYR A 206 -3.01 1.06 31.98
C TYR A 206 -4.38 0.99 31.32
N ASN A 207 -4.48 1.51 30.12
CA ASN A 207 -5.73 1.48 29.34
C ASN A 207 -5.83 0.21 28.49
N PHE A 208 -6.36 -0.85 29.05
CA PHE A 208 -6.60 -2.11 28.34
C PHE A 208 -7.66 -2.03 27.22
N LYS A 209 -8.43 -0.96 27.16
CA LYS A 209 -9.46 -0.76 26.13
C LYS A 209 -8.97 0.07 24.93
N SER A 210 -7.73 0.53 24.98
CA SER A 210 -7.14 1.27 23.87
C SER A 210 -6.85 0.31 22.72
N LEU A 211 -7.58 0.42 21.63
CA LEU A 211 -7.37 -0.37 20.41
C LEU A 211 -6.21 0.16 19.55
N GLY A 212 -5.60 1.28 19.95
CA GLY A 212 -4.63 1.99 19.12
C GLY A 212 -5.30 2.74 17.95
N ALA A 213 -4.50 3.30 17.08
CA ALA A 213 -4.99 3.87 15.84
C ALA A 213 -5.23 2.75 14.82
N ASP A 214 -6.36 2.81 14.11
CA ASP A 214 -6.63 1.91 13.00
C ASP A 214 -5.54 2.11 11.94
N GLN A 215 -4.79 1.05 11.70
CA GLN A 215 -3.79 1.05 10.64
C GLN A 215 -4.49 0.79 9.32
N ASN A 216 -4.39 1.73 8.39
CA ASN A 216 -4.74 1.48 7.00
C ASN A 216 -3.73 0.48 6.43
N SER A 217 -3.97 -0.81 6.65
CA SER A 217 -3.18 -1.87 6.03
C SER A 217 -3.43 -1.86 4.52
N GLY A 218 -2.37 -2.06 3.73
CA GLY A 218 -2.50 -2.23 2.30
C GLY A 218 -3.31 -3.48 1.93
N ALA A 219 -3.84 -3.53 0.73
CA ALA A 219 -4.46 -4.72 0.17
C ALA A 219 -3.40 -5.59 -0.53
N LEU A 220 -3.46 -6.92 -0.33
CA LEU A 220 -2.63 -7.84 -1.08
C LEU A 220 -2.96 -7.76 -2.58
N HIS A 221 -1.92 -7.76 -3.41
CA HIS A 221 -2.07 -7.88 -4.85
C HIS A 221 -2.84 -9.17 -5.21
N PRO A 222 -3.72 -9.19 -6.23
CA PRO A 222 -4.48 -10.38 -6.62
C PRO A 222 -3.62 -11.63 -6.82
N LEU A 223 -2.45 -11.51 -7.44
CA LEU A 223 -1.51 -12.61 -7.61
C LEU A 223 -1.06 -13.22 -6.28
N ASN A 224 -0.77 -12.37 -5.27
CA ASN A 224 -0.38 -12.83 -3.95
C ASN A 224 -1.55 -13.53 -3.20
N LYS A 225 -2.79 -13.11 -3.45
CA LYS A 225 -3.97 -13.80 -2.91
C LYS A 225 -4.09 -15.19 -3.49
N VAL A 226 -3.94 -15.33 -4.81
CA VAL A 226 -3.98 -16.63 -5.49
C VAL A 226 -2.79 -17.49 -5.06
N ARG A 227 -1.57 -16.93 -4.95
CA ARG A 227 -0.40 -17.64 -4.40
C ARG A 227 -0.69 -18.21 -3.00
N HIS A 228 -1.31 -17.41 -2.14
CA HIS A 228 -1.69 -17.87 -0.80
C HIS A 228 -2.70 -19.03 -0.85
N GLU A 229 -3.71 -18.96 -1.71
CA GLU A 229 -4.70 -20.04 -1.88
C GLU A 229 -4.03 -21.34 -2.35
N PHE A 230 -3.14 -21.26 -3.34
CA PHE A 230 -2.38 -22.44 -3.80
C PHE A 230 -1.56 -23.06 -2.66
N ARG A 231 -0.85 -22.23 -1.88
CA ARG A 231 -0.08 -22.72 -0.73
C ARG A 231 -0.96 -23.45 0.28
N GLN A 232 -2.14 -22.91 0.60
CA GLN A 232 -3.07 -23.55 1.51
C GLN A 232 -3.55 -24.90 0.98
N ILE A 233 -3.91 -24.99 -0.31
CA ILE A 233 -4.30 -26.26 -0.95
C ILE A 233 -3.18 -27.29 -0.85
N PHE A 234 -1.95 -26.91 -1.15
CA PHE A 234 -0.81 -27.83 -1.05
C PHE A 234 -0.57 -28.31 0.38
N PHE A 235 -0.60 -27.43 1.37
CA PHE A 235 -0.45 -27.83 2.78
C PHE A 235 -1.57 -28.74 3.24
N GLU A 236 -2.83 -28.48 2.88
CA GLU A 236 -3.97 -29.34 3.16
C GLU A 236 -3.84 -30.74 2.52
N MET A 237 -3.18 -30.81 1.37
CA MET A 237 -2.90 -32.06 0.66
C MET A 237 -1.60 -32.75 1.12
N GLY A 238 -0.93 -32.23 2.17
CA GLY A 238 0.25 -32.83 2.79
C GLY A 238 1.55 -32.60 2.03
N PHE A 239 1.68 -31.48 1.31
CA PHE A 239 2.91 -31.12 0.60
C PHE A 239 3.82 -30.25 1.47
N GLU A 240 5.11 -30.38 1.23
CA GLU A 240 6.19 -29.55 1.76
C GLU A 240 6.65 -28.53 0.70
N GLU A 241 6.84 -27.27 1.11
CA GLU A 241 7.32 -26.23 0.19
C GLU A 241 8.84 -26.31 0.01
N MET A 242 9.27 -26.43 -1.24
CA MET A 242 10.69 -26.48 -1.59
C MET A 242 11.34 -25.11 -1.51
N PRO A 243 12.62 -25.01 -1.12
CA PRO A 243 13.36 -23.73 -1.14
C PRO A 243 13.61 -23.30 -2.58
N THR A 244 13.25 -22.05 -2.92
CA THR A 244 13.35 -21.51 -4.30
C THR A 244 14.21 -20.26 -4.37
N ASN A 245 15.14 -20.07 -3.44
CA ASN A 245 15.90 -18.83 -3.27
C ASN A 245 16.86 -18.50 -4.42
N ASN A 246 17.18 -19.48 -5.28
CA ASN A 246 18.13 -19.31 -6.38
C ASN A 246 17.38 -19.05 -7.69
N PHE A 247 17.52 -17.86 -8.24
CA PHE A 247 17.04 -17.54 -9.59
C PHE A 247 18.04 -17.95 -10.67
N VAL A 248 19.30 -17.97 -10.35
CA VAL A 248 20.40 -18.38 -11.23
C VAL A 248 20.74 -19.84 -10.94
N GLU A 249 20.68 -20.67 -11.96
CA GLU A 249 20.99 -22.08 -11.92
C GLU A 249 22.04 -22.45 -12.95
N THR A 250 22.69 -23.61 -12.77
CA THR A 250 23.56 -24.17 -13.82
C THR A 250 22.72 -24.89 -14.87
N GLY A 251 23.24 -25.00 -16.09
CA GLY A 251 22.66 -25.86 -17.14
C GLY A 251 22.47 -27.29 -16.66
N PHE A 252 23.32 -27.75 -15.72
CA PHE A 252 23.18 -29.06 -15.12
C PHE A 252 21.82 -29.25 -14.43
N TRP A 253 21.48 -28.41 -13.48
CA TRP A 253 20.21 -28.52 -12.75
C TRP A 253 19.00 -28.13 -13.58
N ASN A 254 19.17 -27.11 -14.43
CA ASN A 254 18.05 -26.61 -15.24
C ASN A 254 17.69 -27.53 -16.40
N PHE A 255 18.63 -28.36 -16.90
CA PHE A 255 18.43 -29.19 -18.08
C PHE A 255 18.97 -30.62 -17.96
N ASP A 256 20.28 -30.80 -17.64
CA ASP A 256 20.92 -32.11 -17.75
C ASP A 256 20.38 -33.13 -16.73
N ALA A 257 20.17 -32.72 -15.49
CA ALA A 257 19.56 -33.56 -14.46
C ALA A 257 18.11 -33.94 -14.78
N LEU A 258 17.45 -33.21 -15.68
CA LEU A 258 16.13 -33.50 -16.24
C LEU A 258 16.18 -34.34 -17.51
N PHE A 259 17.34 -34.85 -17.89
CA PHE A 259 17.51 -35.60 -19.11
C PHE A 259 17.11 -34.83 -20.38
N VAL A 260 17.23 -33.50 -20.38
CA VAL A 260 17.02 -32.64 -21.57
C VAL A 260 18.27 -32.70 -22.46
N PRO A 261 18.18 -33.08 -23.74
CA PRO A 261 19.35 -33.10 -24.62
C PRO A 261 20.09 -31.77 -24.66
N GLN A 262 21.44 -31.80 -24.74
CA GLN A 262 22.22 -30.54 -24.82
C GLN A 262 21.97 -29.74 -26.10
N GLN A 263 21.47 -30.39 -27.14
CA GLN A 263 21.09 -29.77 -28.42
C GLN A 263 19.58 -29.50 -28.54
N HIS A 264 18.86 -29.50 -27.40
CA HIS A 264 17.42 -29.22 -27.39
C HIS A 264 17.15 -27.72 -27.64
N PRO A 265 16.15 -27.33 -28.45
CA PRO A 265 15.82 -25.91 -28.72
C PRO A 265 15.57 -25.07 -27.47
N ALA A 266 15.01 -25.63 -26.38
CA ALA A 266 14.80 -24.96 -25.12
C ALA A 266 16.09 -24.40 -24.46
N ARG A 267 17.28 -24.85 -24.92
CA ARG A 267 18.59 -24.33 -24.48
C ARG A 267 19.11 -23.20 -25.39
N ASP A 268 18.39 -22.86 -26.45
CA ASP A 268 18.82 -21.80 -27.35
C ASP A 268 18.72 -20.43 -26.65
N LEU A 269 19.55 -19.49 -27.10
CA LEU A 269 19.56 -18.10 -26.62
C LEU A 269 18.21 -17.38 -26.87
N GLN A 270 17.37 -17.92 -27.73
CA GLN A 270 16.04 -17.38 -28.01
C GLN A 270 15.03 -17.71 -26.90
N ASP A 271 15.24 -18.82 -26.18
CA ASP A 271 14.29 -19.31 -25.17
C ASP A 271 14.84 -19.18 -23.72
N THR A 272 16.19 -19.09 -23.56
CA THR A 272 16.84 -19.08 -22.26
C THR A 272 17.74 -17.85 -22.09
N PHE A 273 17.63 -17.19 -20.92
CA PHE A 273 18.56 -16.14 -20.51
C PHE A 273 19.82 -16.74 -19.89
N TYR A 274 20.95 -16.57 -20.55
CA TYR A 274 22.25 -16.96 -20.03
C TYR A 274 22.93 -15.78 -19.32
N ILE A 275 23.64 -16.07 -18.24
CA ILE A 275 24.41 -15.08 -17.49
C ILE A 275 25.74 -14.80 -18.23
N SER A 276 26.10 -13.54 -18.38
CA SER A 276 27.29 -13.11 -19.10
C SER A 276 28.54 -13.03 -18.20
N ASP A 277 28.35 -12.76 -16.91
CA ASP A 277 29.44 -12.66 -15.94
C ASP A 277 28.93 -12.94 -14.51
N PRO A 278 29.44 -13.99 -13.81
CA PRO A 278 30.23 -15.08 -14.37
C PRO A 278 29.42 -15.93 -15.36
N LYS A 279 30.10 -16.50 -16.38
CA LYS A 279 29.41 -17.35 -17.39
C LYS A 279 29.13 -18.76 -16.93
N THR A 280 29.96 -19.25 -16.03
CA THR A 280 29.94 -20.63 -15.55
C THR A 280 30.09 -20.71 -14.04
N ALA A 281 29.63 -21.81 -13.47
CA ALA A 281 29.84 -22.15 -12.07
C ALA A 281 30.65 -23.45 -11.92
N ASP A 282 30.91 -23.81 -10.68
CA ASP A 282 31.49 -25.11 -10.34
C ASP A 282 30.48 -26.24 -10.52
N LYS A 283 30.98 -27.48 -10.53
CA LYS A 283 30.14 -28.68 -10.47
C LYS A 283 29.24 -28.67 -9.23
N PRO A 284 28.08 -29.33 -9.30
CA PRO A 284 27.22 -29.51 -8.12
C PRO A 284 28.02 -30.08 -6.95
N ARG A 285 27.80 -29.51 -5.76
CA ARG A 285 28.43 -29.94 -4.52
C ARG A 285 27.53 -29.72 -3.31
N ALA A 286 27.79 -30.39 -2.21
CA ALA A 286 27.12 -30.06 -0.96
C ALA A 286 27.37 -28.63 -0.54
N VAL A 287 26.31 -27.91 -0.13
CA VAL A 287 26.37 -26.51 0.28
C VAL A 287 26.65 -26.40 1.78
N ASP A 288 26.17 -27.35 2.56
CA ASP A 288 26.31 -27.39 4.02
C ASP A 288 26.81 -28.77 4.47
N GLY A 289 27.31 -28.88 5.70
CA GLY A 289 27.86 -30.11 6.25
C GLY A 289 26.81 -31.19 6.60
N GLU A 290 25.51 -30.87 6.51
CA GLU A 290 24.41 -31.80 6.74
C GLU A 290 24.00 -32.54 5.45
N ASP A 291 24.32 -31.95 4.28
CA ASP A 291 24.04 -32.55 2.98
C ASP A 291 24.98 -33.71 2.69
N LYS A 292 24.43 -34.93 2.75
CA LYS A 292 25.14 -36.20 2.53
C LYS A 292 25.00 -36.73 1.11
N ALA A 293 24.40 -35.97 0.20
CA ALA A 293 24.19 -36.41 -1.17
C ALA A 293 25.51 -36.53 -1.93
N ASP A 294 25.64 -37.60 -2.74
CA ASP A 294 26.82 -37.85 -3.57
C ASP A 294 26.71 -37.16 -4.93
N TYR A 295 27.16 -35.93 -4.97
CA TYR A 295 27.11 -35.10 -6.19
C TYR A 295 28.08 -35.54 -7.28
N GLU A 296 29.18 -36.18 -6.94
CA GLU A 296 30.12 -36.74 -7.93
C GLU A 296 29.50 -37.95 -8.64
N ALA A 297 28.85 -38.84 -7.90
CA ALA A 297 28.11 -39.95 -8.49
C ALA A 297 26.94 -39.43 -9.36
N LEU A 298 26.20 -38.42 -8.89
CA LEU A 298 25.13 -37.81 -9.67
C LEU A 298 25.65 -37.24 -11.01
N TRP A 299 26.72 -36.45 -10.97
CA TRP A 299 27.34 -35.87 -12.17
C TRP A 299 27.72 -36.95 -13.17
N LYS A 300 28.42 -37.98 -12.70
CA LYS A 300 28.83 -39.11 -13.53
C LYS A 300 27.64 -39.88 -14.11
N ASN A 301 26.62 -40.15 -13.33
CA ASN A 301 25.42 -40.88 -13.78
C ASN A 301 24.66 -40.06 -14.85
N VAL A 302 24.53 -38.74 -14.66
CA VAL A 302 23.89 -37.89 -15.66
C VAL A 302 24.70 -37.87 -16.96
N GLN A 303 26.03 -37.74 -16.89
CA GLN A 303 26.87 -37.80 -18.07
C GLN A 303 26.72 -39.14 -18.82
N GLU A 304 26.83 -40.28 -18.09
CA GLU A 304 26.74 -41.63 -18.67
C GLU A 304 25.36 -41.86 -19.33
N VAL A 305 24.25 -41.48 -18.66
CA VAL A 305 22.91 -41.70 -19.20
C VAL A 305 22.63 -40.85 -20.45
N HIS A 306 23.20 -39.67 -20.53
CA HIS A 306 23.07 -38.82 -21.72
C HIS A 306 23.91 -39.35 -22.88
N GLN A 307 25.16 -39.67 -22.65
CA GLN A 307 26.14 -39.99 -23.67
C GLN A 307 26.01 -41.42 -24.18
N GLU A 308 26.04 -42.39 -23.28
CA GLU A 308 26.16 -43.80 -23.62
C GLU A 308 24.86 -44.56 -23.41
N GLY A 309 24.03 -44.03 -22.53
CA GLY A 309 22.84 -44.71 -22.05
C GLY A 309 23.12 -45.56 -20.80
N LYS A 310 22.16 -45.58 -19.89
CA LYS A 310 22.19 -46.31 -18.64
C LYS A 310 20.74 -46.55 -18.17
N TYR A 311 20.54 -47.45 -17.22
CA TYR A 311 19.20 -47.71 -16.67
C TYR A 311 18.17 -48.18 -17.69
N GLY A 312 18.62 -48.94 -18.71
CA GLY A 312 17.78 -49.41 -19.81
C GLY A 312 17.58 -48.40 -20.97
N SER A 313 18.15 -47.22 -20.84
CA SER A 313 18.15 -46.22 -21.92
C SER A 313 19.36 -46.37 -22.84
N ILE A 314 19.22 -45.98 -24.07
CA ILE A 314 20.29 -45.92 -25.07
C ILE A 314 21.00 -44.57 -25.13
N GLY A 315 20.57 -43.59 -24.30
CA GLY A 315 21.07 -42.24 -24.31
C GLY A 315 20.85 -41.48 -25.60
N TYR A 316 21.53 -40.40 -25.76
CA TYR A 316 21.48 -39.57 -26.96
C TYR A 316 22.58 -39.87 -27.97
N ARG A 317 23.58 -40.69 -27.58
CA ARG A 317 24.67 -41.15 -28.42
C ARG A 317 25.52 -40.07 -29.07
N TYR A 318 25.73 -38.96 -28.37
CA TYR A 318 26.71 -37.94 -28.72
C TYR A 318 27.52 -37.53 -27.47
N PRO A 319 28.71 -36.96 -27.63
CA PRO A 319 29.52 -36.52 -26.52
C PRO A 319 28.82 -35.46 -25.69
N TRP A 320 28.73 -35.70 -24.39
CA TRP A 320 28.16 -34.73 -23.45
C TRP A 320 29.22 -33.71 -23.03
N ALA A 321 28.96 -32.43 -23.21
CA ALA A 321 29.87 -31.34 -22.94
C ALA A 321 29.68 -30.79 -21.51
N ALA A 322 30.69 -30.99 -20.66
CA ALA A 322 30.66 -30.49 -19.28
C ALA A 322 30.52 -28.96 -19.22
N ASP A 323 31.18 -28.25 -20.14
CA ASP A 323 31.14 -26.78 -20.17
C ASP A 323 29.73 -26.23 -20.40
N GLU A 324 28.91 -26.89 -21.23
CA GLU A 324 27.52 -26.52 -21.45
C GLU A 324 26.67 -26.73 -20.19
N SER A 325 26.97 -27.73 -19.39
CA SER A 325 26.28 -28.02 -18.14
C SER A 325 26.62 -27.03 -17.02
N LEU A 326 27.82 -26.44 -17.07
CA LEU A 326 28.27 -25.46 -16.08
C LEU A 326 27.85 -24.03 -16.41
N ARG A 327 27.29 -23.78 -17.60
CA ARG A 327 26.78 -22.45 -17.97
C ARG A 327 25.69 -22.00 -17.01
N LEU A 328 25.75 -20.77 -16.58
CA LEU A 328 24.74 -20.15 -15.72
C LEU A 328 23.59 -19.60 -16.54
N VAL A 329 22.37 -19.87 -16.06
CA VAL A 329 21.12 -19.43 -16.67
C VAL A 329 20.20 -18.83 -15.63
N LEU A 330 19.30 -17.94 -16.03
CA LEU A 330 18.10 -17.70 -15.25
C LEU A 330 17.20 -18.92 -15.39
N ARG A 331 16.78 -19.54 -14.29
CA ARG A 331 16.00 -20.78 -14.33
C ARG A 331 14.75 -20.64 -15.18
N THR A 332 14.53 -21.56 -16.11
CA THR A 332 13.39 -21.53 -17.02
C THR A 332 12.14 -22.18 -16.43
N HIS A 333 12.30 -22.92 -15.35
CA HIS A 333 11.26 -23.61 -14.58
C HIS A 333 11.76 -23.93 -13.14
N THR A 334 10.84 -24.16 -12.23
CA THR A 334 11.17 -24.54 -10.86
C THR A 334 11.50 -26.04 -10.71
N THR A 335 11.36 -26.84 -11.77
CA THR A 335 11.74 -28.25 -11.81
C THR A 335 13.23 -28.47 -11.53
N ALA A 336 14.08 -27.46 -11.80
CA ALA A 336 15.48 -27.47 -11.38
C ALA A 336 15.63 -27.68 -9.86
N THR A 337 14.77 -27.03 -9.07
CA THR A 337 14.72 -27.24 -7.61
C THR A 337 14.21 -28.62 -7.25
N SER A 338 13.19 -29.13 -7.96
CA SER A 338 12.64 -30.46 -7.75
C SER A 338 13.69 -31.56 -7.94
N THR A 339 14.58 -31.42 -8.94
CA THR A 339 15.67 -32.38 -9.17
C THR A 339 16.66 -32.43 -8.00
N ALA A 340 17.04 -31.28 -7.45
CA ALA A 340 17.93 -31.22 -6.29
C ALA A 340 17.27 -31.84 -5.04
N MET A 341 15.96 -31.61 -4.84
CA MET A 341 15.22 -32.22 -3.73
C MET A 341 15.06 -33.72 -3.89
N LEU A 342 14.79 -34.22 -5.09
CA LEU A 342 14.69 -35.64 -5.38
C LEU A 342 16.06 -36.35 -5.19
N HIS A 343 17.18 -35.73 -5.56
CA HIS A 343 18.50 -36.25 -5.29
C HIS A 343 18.76 -36.34 -3.78
N LYS A 344 18.39 -35.35 -2.98
CA LYS A 344 18.46 -35.39 -1.51
C LYS A 344 17.53 -36.45 -0.92
N LEU A 345 16.33 -36.63 -1.46
CA LEU A 345 15.38 -37.66 -1.06
C LEU A 345 15.98 -39.07 -1.25
N ALA A 346 16.71 -39.28 -2.35
CA ALA A 346 17.34 -40.57 -2.62
C ALA A 346 18.34 -41.00 -1.52
N GLN A 347 18.91 -40.08 -0.77
CA GLN A 347 19.84 -40.36 0.33
C GLN A 347 19.13 -40.61 1.67
N GLN A 348 17.84 -40.30 1.77
CA GLN A 348 17.07 -40.54 2.99
C GLN A 348 16.71 -42.01 3.13
N LYS A 349 16.70 -42.49 4.38
CA LYS A 349 16.31 -43.84 4.68
C LYS A 349 15.09 -43.84 5.60
N GLY A 350 13.99 -44.33 5.07
CA GLY A 350 12.79 -44.60 5.82
C GLY A 350 12.95 -45.84 6.74
N PRO A 351 11.91 -46.26 7.43
CA PRO A 351 11.93 -47.42 8.33
C PRO A 351 12.32 -48.73 7.66
N ASP A 352 12.05 -48.86 6.35
CA ASP A 352 12.37 -50.00 5.51
C ASP A 352 13.78 -49.93 4.86
N GLY A 353 14.55 -48.87 5.18
CA GLY A 353 15.86 -48.60 4.60
C GLY A 353 15.84 -48.03 3.19
N ARG A 354 14.64 -47.68 2.66
CA ARG A 354 14.42 -47.11 1.32
C ARG A 354 14.06 -45.62 1.43
N PRO A 355 14.20 -44.84 0.37
CA PRO A 355 13.70 -43.46 0.37
C PRO A 355 12.21 -43.39 0.72
N PRO A 356 11.78 -42.51 1.65
CA PRO A 356 10.38 -42.39 2.02
C PRO A 356 9.57 -41.74 0.90
N PRO A 357 8.24 -42.01 0.83
CA PRO A 357 7.35 -41.18 -0.01
C PRO A 357 7.45 -39.71 0.32
N ALA A 358 7.37 -38.86 -0.68
CA ALA A 358 7.47 -37.41 -0.52
C ALA A 358 6.51 -36.66 -1.44
N ARG A 359 6.06 -35.47 -0.99
CA ARG A 359 5.21 -34.56 -1.73
C ARG A 359 5.80 -33.16 -1.60
N TYR A 360 6.30 -32.62 -2.68
CA TYR A 360 6.94 -31.30 -2.70
C TYR A 360 6.21 -30.36 -3.64
N PHE A 361 6.19 -29.07 -3.31
CA PHE A 361 5.71 -28.03 -4.21
C PHE A 361 6.61 -26.79 -4.16
N SER A 362 6.52 -25.98 -5.20
CA SER A 362 7.14 -24.67 -5.25
C SER A 362 6.24 -23.67 -5.97
N ILE A 363 6.31 -22.40 -5.58
CA ILE A 363 5.65 -21.29 -6.26
C ILE A 363 6.64 -20.14 -6.31
N ASP A 364 7.31 -19.95 -7.46
CA ASP A 364 8.28 -18.87 -7.59
C ASP A 364 8.52 -18.49 -9.07
N ARG A 365 9.31 -17.43 -9.26
CA ARG A 365 9.64 -16.86 -10.56
C ARG A 365 10.47 -17.79 -11.41
N VAL A 366 10.14 -17.77 -12.69
CA VAL A 366 10.89 -18.41 -13.76
C VAL A 366 11.05 -17.41 -14.91
N PHE A 367 12.03 -17.64 -15.76
CA PHE A 367 12.45 -16.67 -16.77
C PHE A 367 12.51 -17.36 -18.14
N ARG A 368 11.90 -16.74 -19.16
CA ARG A 368 11.94 -17.22 -20.53
C ARG A 368 12.18 -16.08 -21.50
N ASN A 369 13.12 -16.25 -22.40
CA ASN A 369 13.45 -15.23 -23.40
C ASN A 369 12.49 -15.32 -24.59
N GLU A 370 11.20 -15.15 -24.32
CA GLU A 370 10.13 -15.20 -25.31
C GLU A 370 9.70 -13.79 -25.69
N THR A 371 9.07 -13.67 -26.86
CA THR A 371 8.44 -12.41 -27.27
C THR A 371 7.30 -12.06 -26.31
N VAL A 372 7.39 -10.90 -25.68
CA VAL A 372 6.38 -10.41 -24.74
C VAL A 372 5.11 -10.00 -25.48
N ASP A 373 3.99 -10.64 -25.15
CA ASP A 373 2.67 -10.35 -25.69
C ASP A 373 1.58 -10.32 -24.60
N ALA A 374 0.32 -10.42 -24.96
CA ALA A 374 -0.80 -10.40 -24.01
C ALA A 374 -0.81 -11.59 -23.04
N THR A 375 -0.13 -12.70 -23.40
CA THR A 375 -0.17 -14.00 -22.70
C THR A 375 1.20 -14.53 -22.31
N HIS A 376 2.29 -13.91 -22.80
CA HIS A 376 3.66 -14.30 -22.55
C HIS A 376 4.46 -13.17 -21.90
N LEU A 377 5.19 -13.50 -20.86
CA LEU A 377 6.06 -12.59 -20.10
C LEU A 377 7.47 -13.16 -20.07
N ALA A 378 8.48 -12.29 -20.04
CA ALA A 378 9.87 -12.68 -19.87
C ALA A 378 10.15 -13.28 -18.48
N GLU A 379 9.34 -12.92 -17.47
CA GLU A 379 9.31 -13.56 -16.16
C GLU A 379 7.85 -13.81 -15.75
N PHE A 380 7.60 -14.93 -15.11
CA PHE A 380 6.30 -15.27 -14.52
C PHE A 380 6.49 -16.23 -13.34
N HIS A 381 5.43 -16.50 -12.60
CA HIS A 381 5.48 -17.44 -11.49
C HIS A 381 4.99 -18.81 -11.93
N GLN A 382 5.85 -19.82 -11.75
CA GLN A 382 5.47 -21.21 -11.92
C GLN A 382 5.04 -21.78 -10.58
N VAL A 383 3.90 -22.47 -10.59
CA VAL A 383 3.45 -23.36 -9.54
C VAL A 383 3.81 -24.78 -9.98
N GLU A 384 4.59 -25.48 -9.20
CA GLU A 384 5.01 -26.85 -9.48
C GLU A 384 4.73 -27.73 -8.29
N GLY A 385 4.35 -28.96 -8.56
CA GLY A 385 4.25 -30.00 -7.56
C GLY A 385 4.83 -31.30 -8.06
N VAL A 386 5.42 -32.06 -7.18
CA VAL A 386 5.95 -33.41 -7.42
C VAL A 386 5.51 -34.35 -6.32
N ILE A 387 5.16 -35.57 -6.68
CA ILE A 387 4.90 -36.67 -5.75
C ILE A 387 5.82 -37.83 -6.11
N ALA A 388 6.60 -38.27 -5.14
CA ALA A 388 7.45 -39.46 -5.21
C ALA A 388 6.87 -40.56 -4.31
N ASP A 389 6.53 -41.70 -4.87
CA ASP A 389 5.98 -42.83 -4.10
C ASP A 389 6.15 -44.15 -4.88
N TYR A 390 5.85 -45.23 -4.22
CA TYR A 390 5.81 -46.56 -4.80
C TYR A 390 4.40 -46.86 -5.33
N GLY A 391 4.33 -47.44 -6.54
CA GLY A 391 3.06 -47.82 -7.14
C GLY A 391 2.27 -46.68 -7.83
N LEU A 392 2.86 -45.49 -8.02
CA LEU A 392 2.23 -44.42 -8.76
C LEU A 392 1.96 -44.79 -10.23
N SER A 393 0.85 -44.29 -10.78
CA SER A 393 0.41 -44.52 -12.15
C SER A 393 -0.06 -43.23 -12.81
N LEU A 394 -0.17 -43.24 -14.14
CA LEU A 394 -0.74 -42.12 -14.89
C LEU A 394 -2.19 -41.84 -14.48
N GLY A 395 -2.99 -42.89 -14.21
CA GLY A 395 -4.37 -42.73 -13.74
C GLY A 395 -4.41 -42.01 -12.37
N GLY A 396 -3.49 -42.36 -11.46
CA GLY A 396 -3.37 -41.68 -10.17
C GLY A 396 -2.96 -40.19 -10.31
N LEU A 397 -2.13 -39.86 -11.32
CA LEU A 397 -1.81 -38.48 -11.64
C LEU A 397 -3.05 -37.71 -12.15
N MET A 398 -3.85 -38.32 -13.03
CA MET A 398 -5.07 -37.70 -13.55
C MET A 398 -6.09 -37.45 -12.42
N GLU A 399 -6.34 -38.44 -11.57
CA GLU A 399 -7.21 -38.30 -10.41
C GLU A 399 -6.72 -37.21 -9.45
N PHE A 400 -5.42 -37.19 -9.17
CA PHE A 400 -4.83 -36.14 -8.33
C PHE A 400 -5.05 -34.74 -8.93
N MET A 401 -4.85 -34.58 -10.25
CA MET A 401 -5.08 -33.31 -10.93
C MET A 401 -6.54 -32.86 -10.86
N GLU A 402 -7.49 -33.78 -11.03
CA GLU A 402 -8.92 -33.48 -10.88
C GLU A 402 -9.23 -32.99 -9.47
N VAL A 403 -8.75 -33.66 -8.43
CA VAL A 403 -8.94 -33.24 -7.02
C VAL A 403 -8.30 -31.88 -6.77
N PHE A 404 -7.07 -31.67 -7.25
CA PHE A 404 -6.33 -30.43 -7.05
C PHE A 404 -7.04 -29.24 -7.69
N PHE A 405 -7.42 -29.34 -8.96
CA PHE A 405 -8.08 -28.25 -9.67
C PHE A 405 -9.52 -28.01 -9.19
N ASN A 406 -10.23 -29.06 -8.76
CA ASN A 406 -11.54 -28.90 -8.13
C ASN A 406 -11.48 -28.07 -6.84
N LYS A 407 -10.43 -28.24 -6.02
CA LYS A 407 -10.20 -27.38 -4.84
C LYS A 407 -9.99 -25.90 -5.20
N MET A 408 -9.53 -25.62 -6.42
CA MET A 408 -9.37 -24.28 -6.97
C MET A 408 -10.65 -23.73 -7.63
N GLY A 409 -11.72 -24.53 -7.70
CA GLY A 409 -12.97 -24.20 -8.39
C GLY A 409 -12.88 -24.31 -9.92
N LEU A 410 -11.93 -25.09 -10.44
CA LEU A 410 -11.82 -25.43 -11.86
C LEU A 410 -12.32 -26.85 -12.09
N GLU A 411 -13.38 -26.98 -12.85
CA GLU A 411 -14.06 -28.24 -13.20
C GLU A 411 -13.87 -28.55 -14.68
N ASP A 412 -14.29 -29.74 -15.14
CA ASP A 412 -14.29 -30.17 -16.54
C ASP A 412 -12.88 -30.16 -17.16
N LEU A 413 -11.93 -30.80 -16.52
CA LEU A 413 -10.58 -30.95 -17.04
C LEU A 413 -10.55 -31.85 -18.28
N ARG A 414 -9.68 -31.51 -19.22
CA ARG A 414 -9.36 -32.31 -20.39
C ARG A 414 -7.87 -32.58 -20.43
N PHE A 415 -7.50 -33.87 -20.49
CA PHE A 415 -6.11 -34.31 -20.61
C PHE A 415 -5.82 -34.66 -22.07
N LYS A 416 -4.72 -34.14 -22.59
CA LYS A 416 -4.24 -34.48 -23.94
C LYS A 416 -2.82 -35.03 -23.86
N PRO A 417 -2.47 -36.07 -24.62
CA PRO A 417 -1.08 -36.50 -24.74
C PRO A 417 -0.19 -35.35 -25.20
N ALA A 418 0.99 -35.25 -24.61
CA ALA A 418 2.00 -34.25 -24.88
C ALA A 418 3.38 -34.90 -24.94
N TYR A 419 4.39 -34.10 -25.27
CA TYR A 419 5.78 -34.50 -25.22
C TYR A 419 6.58 -33.52 -24.36
N ASN A 420 7.30 -34.07 -23.38
CA ASN A 420 8.32 -33.36 -22.65
C ASN A 420 9.56 -34.25 -22.55
N PRO A 421 10.78 -33.69 -22.67
CA PRO A 421 12.00 -34.53 -22.65
C PRO A 421 12.21 -35.28 -21.33
N TYR A 422 11.70 -34.79 -20.22
CA TYR A 422 11.88 -35.34 -18.86
C TYR A 422 10.69 -36.16 -18.34
N THR A 423 9.60 -36.26 -19.07
CA THR A 423 8.43 -37.07 -18.68
C THR A 423 8.02 -38.05 -19.75
N GLU A 424 7.55 -39.24 -19.37
CA GLU A 424 6.97 -40.24 -20.22
C GLU A 424 6.11 -41.21 -19.37
N PRO A 425 4.79 -41.28 -19.59
CA PRO A 425 3.99 -40.42 -20.48
C PRO A 425 3.86 -38.96 -19.98
N SER A 426 3.64 -38.05 -20.93
CA SER A 426 3.39 -36.63 -20.69
C SER A 426 1.99 -36.26 -21.12
N MET A 427 1.38 -35.28 -20.45
CA MET A 427 0.07 -34.77 -20.81
C MET A 427 -0.06 -33.28 -20.51
N GLU A 428 -0.80 -32.60 -21.37
CA GLU A 428 -1.28 -31.23 -21.15
C GLU A 428 -2.66 -31.26 -20.50
N ILE A 429 -2.93 -30.27 -19.63
CA ILE A 429 -4.18 -30.13 -18.91
C ILE A 429 -4.90 -28.89 -19.41
N PHE A 430 -6.15 -29.06 -19.84
CA PHE A 430 -7.02 -27.99 -20.31
C PHE A 430 -8.25 -27.86 -19.44
N SER A 431 -8.73 -26.63 -19.31
CA SER A 431 -10.03 -26.30 -18.72
C SER A 431 -10.81 -25.37 -19.63
N TYR A 432 -12.13 -25.45 -19.58
CA TYR A 432 -12.99 -24.59 -20.38
C TYR A 432 -13.13 -23.21 -19.73
N HIS A 433 -12.62 -22.19 -20.43
CA HIS A 433 -12.72 -20.80 -19.98
C HIS A 433 -14.03 -20.18 -20.43
N LYS A 434 -15.03 -20.05 -19.53
CA LYS A 434 -16.37 -19.51 -19.82
C LYS A 434 -16.34 -18.11 -20.46
N GLY A 435 -15.42 -17.24 -20.05
CA GLY A 435 -15.29 -15.87 -20.55
C GLY A 435 -14.67 -15.76 -21.96
N LEU A 436 -13.89 -16.77 -22.39
CA LEU A 436 -13.27 -16.84 -23.71
C LEU A 436 -14.01 -17.82 -24.66
N GLY A 437 -14.93 -18.62 -24.14
CA GLY A 437 -15.71 -19.60 -24.90
C GLY A 437 -14.87 -20.73 -25.53
N LYS A 438 -13.68 -21.03 -24.96
CA LYS A 438 -12.75 -22.02 -25.50
C LYS A 438 -11.99 -22.79 -24.41
N LEU A 439 -11.45 -23.95 -24.77
CA LEU A 439 -10.48 -24.66 -23.96
C LEU A 439 -9.17 -23.86 -23.89
N VAL A 440 -8.64 -23.70 -22.69
CA VAL A 440 -7.36 -23.06 -22.42
C VAL A 440 -6.47 -24.04 -21.67
N GLU A 441 -5.24 -24.17 -22.10
CA GLU A 441 -4.21 -24.92 -21.38
C GLU A 441 -3.93 -24.23 -20.03
N ILE A 442 -4.02 -25.02 -18.96
CA ILE A 442 -3.80 -24.54 -17.59
C ILE A 442 -2.56 -25.14 -16.96
N GLY A 443 -2.00 -26.20 -17.52
CA GLY A 443 -0.81 -26.83 -17.01
C GLY A 443 -0.32 -28.00 -17.84
N ASN A 444 0.86 -28.46 -17.48
CA ASN A 444 1.54 -29.59 -18.08
C ASN A 444 1.91 -30.58 -16.96
N SER A 445 1.88 -31.88 -17.26
CA SER A 445 2.14 -32.91 -16.26
C SER A 445 2.69 -34.18 -16.91
N GLY A 446 3.24 -35.08 -16.10
CA GLY A 446 3.72 -36.36 -16.58
C GLY A 446 4.44 -37.18 -15.52
N MET A 447 4.74 -38.43 -15.88
CA MET A 447 5.59 -39.31 -15.09
C MET A 447 7.06 -39.01 -15.40
N PHE A 448 7.88 -38.75 -14.41
CA PHE A 448 9.31 -38.54 -14.62
C PHE A 448 10.00 -39.78 -15.14
N ARG A 449 10.93 -39.56 -16.05
CA ARG A 449 11.61 -40.67 -16.76
C ARG A 449 12.59 -41.43 -15.83
N PRO A 450 12.73 -42.77 -16.00
CA PRO A 450 13.70 -43.54 -15.26
C PRO A 450 15.14 -43.05 -15.41
N GLU A 451 15.51 -42.55 -16.61
CA GLU A 451 16.85 -42.02 -16.91
C GLU A 451 17.22 -40.86 -15.99
N MET A 452 16.24 -40.06 -15.60
CA MET A 452 16.40 -38.96 -14.65
C MET A 452 16.42 -39.49 -13.20
N LEU A 453 15.43 -40.30 -12.81
CA LEU A 453 15.22 -40.71 -11.42
C LEU A 453 16.33 -41.65 -10.92
N GLU A 454 16.69 -42.67 -11.73
CA GLU A 454 17.73 -43.63 -11.36
C GLU A 454 19.13 -42.97 -11.35
N ALA A 455 19.36 -41.95 -12.22
CA ALA A 455 20.59 -41.17 -12.20
C ALA A 455 20.74 -40.37 -10.89
N MET A 456 19.64 -39.92 -10.29
CA MET A 456 19.62 -39.24 -8.98
C MET A 456 19.81 -40.21 -7.80
N GLY A 457 19.75 -41.54 -8.02
CA GLY A 457 19.88 -42.53 -6.99
C GLY A 457 18.56 -43.06 -6.43
N LEU A 458 17.42 -42.71 -7.01
CA LEU A 458 16.12 -43.24 -6.62
C LEU A 458 15.98 -44.70 -7.10
N PRO A 459 15.35 -45.57 -6.31
CA PRO A 459 15.15 -46.97 -6.71
C PRO A 459 14.19 -47.10 -7.89
N LYS A 460 14.41 -48.07 -8.75
CA LYS A 460 13.67 -48.33 -10.00
C LYS A 460 12.15 -48.42 -9.85
N ASP A 461 11.69 -48.93 -8.71
CA ASP A 461 10.26 -49.09 -8.40
C ASP A 461 9.61 -47.87 -7.73
N MET A 462 10.40 -46.88 -7.32
CA MET A 462 9.88 -45.56 -6.93
C MET A 462 9.56 -44.75 -8.19
N LYS A 463 8.33 -44.28 -8.27
CA LYS A 463 7.89 -43.46 -9.37
C LYS A 463 7.69 -42.00 -8.88
N VAL A 464 7.86 -41.07 -9.80
CA VAL A 464 7.61 -39.66 -9.51
C VAL A 464 6.73 -39.13 -10.61
N PHE A 465 5.69 -38.42 -10.26
CA PHE A 465 5.00 -37.60 -11.20
C PHE A 465 5.03 -36.14 -10.77
N GLY A 466 4.99 -35.26 -11.75
CA GLY A 466 5.03 -33.84 -11.51
C GLY A 466 4.10 -33.08 -12.49
N TRP A 467 3.77 -31.88 -12.07
CA TRP A 467 3.01 -30.96 -12.90
C TRP A 467 3.49 -29.52 -12.68
N GLY A 468 3.34 -28.71 -13.71
CA GLY A 468 3.65 -27.29 -13.69
C GLY A 468 2.53 -26.47 -14.31
N LEU A 469 2.24 -25.34 -13.70
CA LEU A 469 1.29 -24.35 -14.23
C LEU A 469 1.79 -22.91 -13.90
N SER A 470 1.34 -21.92 -14.68
CA SER A 470 1.61 -20.53 -14.30
C SER A 470 0.63 -20.06 -13.23
N LEU A 471 1.10 -19.22 -12.31
CA LEU A 471 0.24 -18.58 -11.32
C LEU A 471 -0.63 -17.48 -11.94
N GLU A 472 -0.14 -16.85 -13.00
CA GLU A 472 -0.79 -15.74 -13.70
C GLU A 472 -2.07 -16.16 -14.39
N ARG A 473 -2.08 -17.29 -15.10
CA ARG A 473 -3.28 -17.74 -15.85
C ARG A 473 -4.50 -18.01 -14.96
N PRO A 474 -4.42 -18.75 -13.85
CA PRO A 474 -5.53 -18.85 -12.88
C PRO A 474 -5.94 -17.51 -12.29
N THR A 475 -4.98 -16.63 -12.01
CA THR A 475 -5.24 -15.29 -11.50
C THR A 475 -6.02 -14.45 -12.51
N MET A 476 -5.65 -14.49 -13.80
CA MET A 476 -6.37 -13.81 -14.87
C MET A 476 -7.81 -14.30 -14.98
N ILE A 477 -8.02 -15.61 -14.90
CA ILE A 477 -9.35 -16.23 -14.95
C ILE A 477 -10.20 -15.75 -13.77
N LYS A 478 -9.67 -15.85 -12.56
CA LYS A 478 -10.36 -15.53 -11.32
C LYS A 478 -10.75 -14.05 -11.24
N TYR A 479 -9.86 -13.16 -11.64
CA TYR A 479 -10.06 -11.70 -11.57
C TYR A 479 -10.53 -11.10 -12.90
N LYS A 480 -10.81 -11.92 -13.93
CA LYS A 480 -11.30 -11.51 -15.25
C LYS A 480 -10.39 -10.50 -15.96
N VAL A 481 -9.09 -10.64 -15.78
CA VAL A 481 -8.06 -9.81 -16.42
C VAL A 481 -7.80 -10.34 -17.83
N ARG A 482 -7.93 -9.47 -18.85
CA ARG A 482 -7.76 -9.88 -20.27
C ARG A 482 -6.32 -9.79 -20.77
N PHE A 483 -5.51 -8.94 -20.15
CA PHE A 483 -4.11 -8.70 -20.50
C PHE A 483 -3.28 -8.71 -19.23
N LEU A 484 -2.04 -9.23 -19.32
CA LEU A 484 -1.03 -8.99 -18.30
C LEU A 484 -0.35 -7.65 -18.66
N PRO A 485 -0.78 -6.51 -18.10
CA PRO A 485 -0.10 -5.25 -18.39
C PRO A 485 1.30 -5.30 -17.78
N HIS A 486 2.27 -4.64 -18.42
CA HIS A 486 3.64 -4.47 -17.89
C HIS A 486 3.69 -3.91 -16.44
N SER A 487 2.59 -3.30 -15.96
CA SER A 487 2.43 -2.85 -14.57
C SER A 487 2.22 -3.98 -13.55
N TRP A 488 2.00 -5.22 -13.99
CA TRP A 488 1.88 -6.41 -13.13
C TRP A 488 3.22 -7.04 -12.79
N ILE A 489 4.30 -6.61 -13.44
CA ILE A 489 5.64 -6.86 -12.95
C ILE A 489 5.69 -6.23 -11.57
N ILE A 490 5.69 -7.06 -10.56
CA ILE A 490 5.71 -6.66 -9.15
C ILE A 490 6.97 -5.79 -8.97
N LYS A 491 6.81 -4.47 -8.88
CA LYS A 491 7.85 -3.67 -8.27
C LYS A 491 7.95 -4.16 -6.83
N PRO A 492 9.10 -4.67 -6.40
CA PRO A 492 9.27 -5.00 -4.99
C PRO A 492 8.95 -3.74 -4.19
N ILE A 493 8.02 -3.88 -3.24
CA ILE A 493 7.76 -2.87 -2.21
C ILE A 493 8.96 -2.86 -1.28
#